data_46c8880a5710e4123277243a15650ecd
#
_entry.id   46c8880a5710e4123277243a15650ecd
#
_cell.length_a   1.000
_cell.length_b   1.000
_cell.length_c   1.000
_cell.angle_alpha   90.00
_cell.angle_beta   90.00
_cell.angle_gamma   90.00
#
_symmetry.space_group_name_H-M   'P 1'
#
loop_
_entity.id
_entity.type
_entity.pdbx_description
1 polymer ?
#
loop_
_entity_poly.entity_id
_entity_poly.type
_entity_poly.pdbx_seq_one_letter_code
_entity_poly.pdbx_strand_id
1 'polypeptide(L)'
;INADARRLMQTQQTTFNRLRKEMEGKGISILTRAKLSARDLTHLEAHFLNNVFPVLSPLAIDPAHPFPFIPNTGFTLALELERSTDHRPLKALLPIPQQIARFVPLPAK
;
A
#
# COMPACT_ATOMS: atom_id res chain seq x y z
N ILE A 1 -21.22 -17.40 -5.60
CA ILE A 1 -20.74 -16.16 -4.91
C ILE A 1 -19.26 -15.91 -5.25
N ASN A 2 -18.33 -16.84 -5.01
CA ASN A 2 -16.90 -16.60 -5.29
C ASN A 2 -16.57 -16.42 -6.78
N ALA A 3 -17.24 -17.15 -7.68
CA ALA A 3 -17.04 -17.02 -9.12
C ALA A 3 -17.55 -15.67 -9.64
N ASP A 4 -18.70 -15.21 -9.14
CA ASP A 4 -19.27 -13.92 -9.52
C ASP A 4 -18.44 -12.76 -9.00
N ALA A 5 -17.94 -12.85 -7.76
CA ALA A 5 -17.03 -11.86 -7.19
C ALA A 5 -15.74 -11.75 -8.02
N ARG A 6 -15.13 -12.87 -8.40
CA ARG A 6 -13.94 -12.87 -9.27
C ARG A 6 -14.20 -12.23 -10.63
N ARG A 7 -15.34 -12.54 -11.25
CA ARG A 7 -15.74 -11.95 -12.53
C ARG A 7 -15.92 -10.43 -12.42
N LEU A 8 -16.55 -9.96 -11.33
CA LEU A 8 -16.70 -8.54 -11.07
C LEU A 8 -15.34 -7.86 -10.89
N MET A 9 -14.42 -8.45 -10.14
CA MET A 9 -13.07 -7.93 -9.96
C MET A 9 -12.30 -7.84 -11.28
N GLN A 10 -12.41 -8.85 -12.15
CA GLN A 10 -11.80 -8.83 -13.47
C GLN A 10 -12.39 -7.72 -14.36
N THR A 11 -13.71 -7.57 -14.36
CA THR A 11 -14.41 -6.51 -15.10
C THR A 11 -14.00 -5.14 -14.59
N GLN A 12 -13.92 -4.96 -13.29
CA GLN A 12 -13.45 -3.72 -12.66
C GLN A 12 -12.01 -3.39 -13.08
N GLN A 13 -11.12 -4.38 -13.03
CA GLN A 13 -9.72 -4.18 -13.42
C GLN A 13 -9.58 -3.81 -14.91
N THR A 14 -10.32 -4.48 -15.77
CA THR A 14 -10.33 -4.19 -17.22
C THR A 14 -10.86 -2.78 -17.49
N THR A 15 -11.95 -2.41 -16.85
CA THR A 15 -12.54 -1.07 -16.97
C THR A 15 -11.57 0.00 -16.45
N PHE A 16 -10.96 -0.23 -15.31
CA PHE A 16 -9.95 0.69 -14.75
C PHE A 16 -8.77 0.89 -15.71
N ASN A 17 -8.24 -0.19 -16.29
CA ASN A 17 -7.13 -0.11 -17.23
C ASN A 17 -7.50 0.67 -18.51
N ARG A 18 -8.73 0.51 -19.00
CA ARG A 18 -9.24 1.29 -20.13
C ARG A 18 -9.34 2.78 -19.80
N LEU A 19 -9.98 3.10 -18.69
CA LEU A 19 -10.13 4.49 -18.23
C LEU A 19 -8.78 5.16 -18.00
N ARG A 20 -7.82 4.44 -17.41
CA ARG A 20 -6.46 4.96 -17.19
C ARG A 20 -5.78 5.36 -18.50
N LYS A 21 -5.94 4.57 -19.57
CA LYS A 21 -5.42 4.93 -20.90
C LYS A 21 -6.11 6.16 -21.49
N GLU A 22 -7.43 6.26 -21.35
CA GLU A 22 -8.20 7.42 -21.82
C GLU A 22 -7.77 8.70 -21.07
N MET A 23 -7.56 8.62 -19.76
CA MET A 23 -7.06 9.72 -18.94
C MET A 23 -5.64 10.14 -19.35
N GLU A 24 -4.75 9.17 -19.64
CA GLU A 24 -3.38 9.44 -20.11
C GLU A 24 -3.40 10.24 -21.40
N GLY A 25 -4.33 9.95 -22.34
CA GLY A 25 -4.57 10.74 -23.54
C GLY A 25 -5.09 12.16 -23.30
N LYS A 26 -5.57 12.47 -22.10
CA LYS A 26 -6.02 13.79 -21.64
C LYS A 26 -5.03 14.50 -20.72
N GLY A 27 -3.81 13.96 -20.59
CA GLY A 27 -2.76 14.55 -19.76
C GLY A 27 -2.83 14.17 -18.28
N ILE A 28 -3.70 13.24 -17.89
CA ILE A 28 -3.79 12.75 -16.51
C ILE A 28 -3.23 11.34 -16.46
N SER A 29 -2.10 11.15 -15.78
CA SER A 29 -1.42 9.86 -15.71
C SER A 29 -1.41 9.29 -14.29
N ILE A 30 -1.88 8.05 -14.15
CA ILE A 30 -1.71 7.27 -12.93
C ILE A 30 -0.52 6.33 -13.15
N LEU A 31 0.62 6.69 -12.55
CA LEU A 31 1.87 5.99 -12.77
C LEU A 31 2.04 4.80 -11.81
N THR A 32 2.63 3.74 -12.32
CA THR A 32 3.15 2.64 -11.51
C THR A 32 4.64 2.84 -11.25
N ARG A 33 5.20 2.15 -10.25
CA ARG A 33 6.63 2.26 -9.90
C ARG A 33 7.57 2.14 -11.10
N ALA A 34 7.27 1.24 -12.04
CA ALA A 34 8.09 1.03 -13.24
C ALA A 34 8.15 2.23 -14.21
N LYS A 35 7.21 3.18 -14.09
CA LYS A 35 7.14 4.38 -14.93
C LYS A 35 7.65 5.64 -14.22
N LEU A 36 8.15 5.53 -12.99
CA LEU A 36 8.63 6.65 -12.20
C LEU A 36 10.08 7.00 -12.58
N SER A 37 10.37 8.29 -12.68
CA SER A 37 11.73 8.79 -12.81
C SER A 37 12.46 8.77 -11.46
N ALA A 38 13.79 8.93 -11.46
CA ALA A 38 14.58 9.06 -10.24
C ALA A 38 14.11 10.24 -9.37
N ARG A 39 13.75 11.36 -9.99
CA ARG A 39 13.19 12.54 -9.30
C ARG A 39 11.87 12.21 -8.60
N ASP A 40 10.99 11.46 -9.28
CA ASP A 40 9.70 11.04 -8.71
C ASP A 40 9.92 10.13 -7.50
N LEU A 41 10.87 9.19 -7.58
CA LEU A 41 11.22 8.30 -6.48
C LEU A 41 11.74 9.07 -5.26
N THR A 42 12.62 10.04 -5.44
CA THR A 42 13.11 10.90 -4.35
C THR A 42 11.96 11.68 -3.70
N HIS A 43 11.04 12.22 -4.52
CA HIS A 43 9.85 12.92 -4.00
C HIS A 43 8.96 11.98 -3.17
N LEU A 44 8.72 10.78 -3.68
CA LEU A 44 7.87 9.78 -2.98
C LEU A 44 8.54 9.26 -1.72
N GLU A 45 9.85 9.11 -1.69
CA GLU A 45 10.59 8.73 -0.48
C GLU A 45 10.46 9.80 0.60
N ALA A 46 10.64 11.07 0.24
CA ALA A 46 10.45 12.19 1.17
C ALA A 46 8.98 12.24 1.66
N HIS A 47 8.01 12.06 0.77
CA HIS A 47 6.60 11.99 1.13
C HIS A 47 6.32 10.83 2.10
N PHE A 48 6.88 9.66 1.83
CA PHE A 48 6.72 8.49 2.70
C PHE A 48 7.27 8.76 4.09
N LEU A 49 8.51 9.24 4.20
CA LEU A 49 9.16 9.50 5.49
C LEU A 49 8.45 10.58 6.32
N ASN A 50 7.90 11.59 5.67
CA ASN A 50 7.29 12.72 6.37
C ASN A 50 5.80 12.55 6.66
N ASN A 51 5.06 11.81 5.83
CA ASN A 51 3.59 11.77 5.91
C ASN A 51 3.02 10.38 6.16
N VAL A 52 3.73 9.33 5.76
CA VAL A 52 3.24 7.95 5.88
C VAL A 52 3.90 7.23 7.05
N PHE A 53 5.21 7.20 7.07
CA PHE A 53 5.98 6.49 8.09
C PHE A 53 5.62 6.87 9.54
N PRO A 54 5.42 8.17 9.89
CA PRO A 54 5.12 8.56 11.26
C PRO A 54 3.76 8.08 11.78
N VAL A 55 2.82 7.73 10.89
CA VAL A 55 1.49 7.25 11.26
C VAL A 55 1.36 5.72 11.22
N LEU A 56 2.42 5.02 10.82
CA LEU A 56 2.47 3.57 10.82
C LEU A 56 2.83 3.05 12.21
N SER A 57 2.02 2.13 12.73
CA SER A 57 2.23 1.51 14.04
C SER A 57 2.27 -0.01 13.89
N PRO A 58 3.45 -0.59 13.72
CA PRO A 58 3.59 -2.05 13.67
C PRO A 58 3.26 -2.66 15.03
N LEU A 59 2.50 -3.75 15.04
CA LEU A 59 2.09 -4.51 16.21
C LEU A 59 2.84 -5.84 16.21
N ALA A 60 3.68 -6.06 17.19
CA ALA A 60 4.35 -7.35 17.35
C ALA A 60 3.34 -8.45 17.74
N ILE A 61 3.50 -9.63 17.17
CA ILE A 61 2.75 -10.83 17.53
C ILE A 61 3.68 -11.70 18.38
N ASP A 62 3.37 -11.83 19.64
CA ASP A 62 4.07 -12.72 20.53
C ASP A 62 3.09 -13.46 21.48
N PRO A 63 3.51 -14.55 22.14
CA PRO A 63 2.64 -15.32 23.04
C PRO A 63 2.11 -14.53 24.26
N ALA A 64 2.74 -13.40 24.61
CA ALA A 64 2.36 -12.57 25.74
C ALA A 64 1.27 -11.55 25.40
N HIS A 65 1.05 -11.28 24.13
CA HIS A 65 0.06 -10.31 23.68
C HIS A 65 -1.06 -11.00 22.89
N PRO A 66 -2.33 -10.69 23.19
CA PRO A 66 -3.45 -11.22 22.42
C PRO A 66 -3.37 -10.76 20.96
N PHE A 67 -3.84 -11.63 20.05
CA PHE A 67 -3.86 -11.28 18.63
C PHE A 67 -4.66 -9.99 18.40
N PRO A 68 -4.08 -8.99 17.73
CA PRO A 68 -4.75 -7.70 17.56
C PRO A 68 -6.01 -7.80 16.72
N PHE A 69 -7.01 -6.99 17.04
CA PHE A 69 -8.23 -6.89 16.25
C PHE A 69 -7.94 -6.26 14.89
N ILE A 70 -8.29 -6.96 13.81
CA ILE A 70 -8.18 -6.47 12.44
C ILE A 70 -9.58 -6.08 11.95
N PRO A 71 -9.85 -4.80 11.62
CA PRO A 71 -11.16 -4.39 11.10
C PRO A 71 -11.51 -5.09 9.77
N ASN A 72 -12.77 -5.44 9.57
CA ASN A 72 -13.24 -6.16 8.38
C ASN A 72 -12.92 -5.50 7.04
N THR A 73 -12.80 -4.17 7.00
CA THR A 73 -12.48 -3.40 5.79
C THR A 73 -11.05 -2.83 5.82
N GLY A 74 -10.27 -3.19 6.84
CA GLY A 74 -8.89 -2.75 6.99
C GLY A 74 -7.94 -3.51 6.08
N PHE A 75 -6.89 -2.83 5.64
CA PHE A 75 -5.75 -3.45 4.99
C PHE A 75 -4.58 -3.54 5.97
N THR A 76 -4.07 -4.75 6.17
CA THR A 76 -2.99 -5.01 7.12
C THR A 76 -1.92 -5.85 6.44
N LEU A 77 -0.66 -5.45 6.56
CA LEU A 77 0.47 -6.23 6.11
C LEU A 77 0.92 -7.16 7.24
N ALA A 78 1.09 -8.44 6.93
CA ALA A 78 1.76 -9.39 7.80
C ALA A 78 3.24 -9.40 7.44
N LEU A 79 4.11 -9.17 8.42
CA LEU A 79 5.54 -9.06 8.26
C LEU A 79 6.23 -10.20 9.00
N GLU A 80 7.12 -10.89 8.31
CA GLU A 80 8.11 -11.77 8.91
C GLU A 80 9.43 -10.99 8.98
N LEU A 81 9.93 -10.83 10.18
CA LEU A 81 11.09 -10.02 10.51
C LEU A 81 12.11 -10.85 11.24
N GLU A 82 13.34 -10.41 11.24
CA GLU A 82 14.42 -10.97 12.04
C GLU A 82 14.94 -9.90 13.00
N ARG A 83 15.08 -10.24 14.26
CA ARG A 83 15.65 -9.35 15.25
C ARG A 83 17.15 -9.19 15.00
N SER A 84 17.62 -7.95 14.87
CA SER A 84 19.02 -7.65 14.55
C SER A 84 20.02 -8.07 15.63
N THR A 85 19.59 -8.24 16.89
CA THR A 85 20.48 -8.54 18.03
C THR A 85 20.77 -10.02 18.20
N ASP A 86 19.81 -10.90 17.95
CA ASP A 86 19.92 -12.34 18.26
C ASP A 86 19.38 -13.24 17.12
N HIS A 87 19.06 -12.65 15.97
CA HIS A 87 18.55 -13.31 14.76
C HIS A 87 17.27 -14.14 14.98
N ARG A 88 16.51 -13.85 16.06
CA ARG A 88 15.25 -14.54 16.31
C ARG A 88 14.17 -14.07 15.35
N PRO A 89 13.38 -15.00 14.81
CA PRO A 89 12.24 -14.64 13.97
C PRO A 89 11.19 -13.90 14.79
N LEU A 90 10.67 -12.82 14.18
CA LEU A 90 9.60 -12.01 14.73
C LEU A 90 8.47 -11.94 13.71
N LYS A 91 7.24 -11.86 14.20
CA LYS A 91 6.07 -11.58 13.36
C LYS A 91 5.45 -10.28 13.82
N ALA A 92 5.04 -9.48 12.85
CA ALA A 92 4.35 -8.23 13.12
C ALA A 92 3.21 -8.02 12.14
N LEU A 93 2.20 -7.30 12.58
CA LEU A 93 1.13 -6.78 11.74
C LEU A 93 1.32 -5.28 11.62
N LEU A 94 1.19 -4.77 10.41
CA LEU A 94 1.22 -3.35 10.12
C LEU A 94 -0.13 -2.94 9.51
N PRO A 95 -1.07 -2.46 10.35
CA PRO A 95 -2.31 -1.90 9.86
C PRO A 95 -2.02 -0.63 9.05
N ILE A 96 -2.61 -0.54 7.86
CA ILE A 96 -2.49 0.66 7.04
C ILE A 96 -3.65 1.59 7.37
N PRO A 97 -3.40 2.78 7.92
CA PRO A 97 -4.45 3.73 8.26
C PRO A 97 -5.24 4.16 7.02
N GLN A 98 -6.57 4.19 7.14
CA GLN A 98 -7.46 4.60 6.03
C GLN A 98 -7.30 6.08 5.65
N GLN A 99 -6.72 6.89 6.52
CA GLN A 99 -6.46 8.31 6.31
C GLN A 99 -5.30 8.58 5.34
N ILE A 100 -4.45 7.57 5.08
CA ILE A 100 -3.36 7.71 4.11
C ILE A 100 -3.94 7.83 2.71
N ALA A 101 -3.59 8.90 1.99
CA ALA A 101 -4.04 9.12 0.64
C ALA A 101 -3.61 7.97 -0.30
N ARG A 102 -4.56 7.43 -1.04
CA ARG A 102 -4.29 6.34 -2.00
C ARG A 102 -3.47 6.80 -3.20
N PHE A 103 -3.60 8.06 -3.57
CA PHE A 103 -2.88 8.66 -4.69
C PHE A 103 -2.01 9.80 -4.16
N VAL A 104 -0.75 9.79 -4.55
CA VAL A 104 0.21 10.82 -4.21
C VAL A 104 0.48 11.65 -5.46
N PRO A 105 0.20 12.96 -5.45
CA PRO A 105 0.50 13.82 -6.58
C PRO A 105 2.01 13.96 -6.75
N LEU A 106 2.46 13.87 -7.99
CA LEU A 106 3.85 14.14 -8.34
C LEU A 106 4.00 15.60 -8.79
N PRO A 107 5.17 16.22 -8.57
CA PRO A 107 5.45 17.55 -9.09
C PRO A 107 5.32 17.59 -10.61
N ALA A 108 4.74 18.65 -11.15
CA ALA A 108 4.69 18.88 -12.59
C ALA A 108 6.11 18.87 -13.18
N LYS A 109 6.21 18.29 -14.38
CA LYS A 109 7.47 18.28 -15.13
C LYS A 109 7.77 19.65 -15.73
#